data_d11ed375bfb58de2e199693c6e114ebf
#
_entry.id   d11ed375bfb58de2e199693c6e114ebf
#
_cell.length_a   1.000
_cell.length_b   1.000
_cell.length_c   1.000
_cell.angle_alpha   90.00
_cell.angle_beta   90.00
_cell.angle_gamma   90.00
#
_symmetry.space_group_name_H-M   'P 1'
#
loop_
_entity.id
_entity.type
_entity.pdbx_description
1 polymer ?
#
loop_
_entity_poly.entity_id
_entity_poly.type
_entity_poly.pdbx_seq_one_letter_code
_entity_poly.pdbx_strand_id
1 'polypeptide(L)'
;MRPIFDRLSLLTFTFLLVAGLFSPVQAQEEPKDDLLELRKKQEAQERANVLANDLVKRILDIQMQQLEENGLSEEPFYKDIKVMRNNIEKLVTIEMKEVVVLLRGALGKEVDARRADVEKARVMIRKIIKRLYIERQNLMLRLKAAELAAEIRRVI
;
A
#
# COMPACT_ATOMS: atom_id res chain seq x y z
N MET A 1 -20.69 21.77 -8.65
CA MET A 1 -20.33 20.47 -8.07
C MET A 1 -19.47 19.72 -9.08
N ARG A 2 -18.17 19.87 -9.03
CA ARG A 2 -17.23 19.13 -9.87
C ARG A 2 -16.80 17.84 -9.14
N PRO A 3 -16.63 16.72 -9.83
CA PRO A 3 -16.69 15.40 -9.25
C PRO A 3 -15.44 15.08 -8.42
N ILE A 4 -15.68 14.75 -7.19
CA ILE A 4 -14.75 14.02 -6.30
C ILE A 4 -14.22 12.74 -6.99
N PHE A 5 -14.93 12.26 -8.03
CA PHE A 5 -14.66 11.03 -8.77
C PHE A 5 -13.38 11.05 -9.62
N ASP A 6 -12.94 12.20 -10.17
CA ASP A 6 -11.72 12.25 -10.99
C ASP A 6 -10.43 12.00 -10.18
N ARG A 7 -10.45 12.37 -8.89
CA ARG A 7 -9.28 12.14 -8.02
C ARG A 7 -9.20 10.71 -7.49
N LEU A 8 -10.33 10.01 -7.47
CA LEU A 8 -10.38 8.59 -7.07
C LEU A 8 -9.86 7.65 -8.16
N SER A 9 -9.98 8.04 -9.43
CA SER A 9 -9.37 7.34 -10.57
C SER A 9 -7.84 7.34 -10.46
N LEU A 10 -7.26 8.38 -9.88
CA LEU A 10 -5.82 8.47 -9.64
C LEU A 10 -5.34 7.45 -8.58
N LEU A 11 -6.18 7.14 -7.60
CA LEU A 11 -5.91 6.13 -6.57
C LEU A 11 -5.76 4.71 -7.14
N THR A 12 -6.56 4.38 -8.15
CA THR A 12 -6.47 3.06 -8.81
C THR A 12 -5.19 2.94 -9.64
N PHE A 13 -4.70 4.02 -10.21
CA PHE A 13 -3.51 4.04 -11.06
C PHE A 13 -2.22 3.92 -10.23
N THR A 14 -2.12 4.58 -9.09
CA THR A 14 -0.94 4.49 -8.20
C THR A 14 -0.81 3.11 -7.54
N PHE A 15 -1.93 2.43 -7.31
CA PHE A 15 -1.90 1.09 -6.70
C PHE A 15 -1.43 0.00 -7.69
N LEU A 16 -1.67 0.20 -8.99
CA LEU A 16 -1.21 -0.72 -10.04
C LEU A 16 0.32 -0.70 -10.21
N LEU A 17 0.95 0.42 -9.92
CA LEU A 17 2.40 0.60 -10.07
C LEU A 17 3.20 -0.19 -9.02
N VAL A 18 2.63 -0.43 -7.84
CA VAL A 18 3.27 -1.23 -6.79
C VAL A 18 3.21 -2.74 -7.09
N ALA A 19 2.15 -3.20 -7.77
CA ALA A 19 1.98 -4.61 -8.13
C ALA A 19 2.85 -5.05 -9.31
N GLY A 20 3.23 -4.12 -10.19
CA GLY A 20 4.03 -4.41 -11.40
C GLY A 20 5.52 -4.68 -11.16
N LEU A 21 6.02 -4.51 -9.93
CA LEU A 21 7.43 -4.68 -9.61
C LEU A 21 7.83 -6.12 -9.23
N PHE A 22 6.89 -7.06 -9.26
CA PHE A 22 7.14 -8.45 -8.87
C PHE A 22 6.92 -9.42 -10.02
N SER A 23 7.79 -9.37 -11.04
CA SER A 23 7.96 -10.50 -11.96
C SER A 23 8.75 -11.60 -11.26
N PRO A 24 8.33 -12.87 -11.36
CA PRO A 24 9.15 -13.99 -10.88
C PRO A 24 10.35 -14.14 -11.82
N VAL A 25 11.53 -13.75 -11.36
CA VAL A 25 12.77 -14.06 -12.06
C VAL A 25 13.22 -15.44 -11.64
N GLN A 26 13.15 -16.38 -12.59
CA GLN A 26 13.97 -17.60 -12.59
C GLN A 26 15.36 -17.20 -13.09
N ALA A 27 16.40 -17.64 -12.42
CA ALA A 27 17.59 -18.25 -12.95
C ALA A 27 18.80 -18.01 -12.05
N GLN A 28 19.59 -19.04 -11.94
CA GLN A 28 20.93 -19.10 -11.39
C GLN A 28 21.83 -18.09 -12.09
N GLU A 29 22.41 -17.14 -11.33
CA GLU A 29 23.57 -16.36 -11.72
C GLU A 29 24.46 -16.04 -10.52
N GLU A 30 25.74 -15.80 -10.76
CA GLU A 30 26.89 -15.75 -9.85
C GLU A 30 26.79 -14.80 -8.64
N PRO A 31 27.57 -15.02 -7.55
CA PRO A 31 27.39 -14.37 -6.24
C PRO A 31 27.55 -12.85 -6.21
N LYS A 32 28.06 -12.22 -7.25
CA LYS A 32 28.11 -10.74 -7.36
C LYS A 32 26.79 -10.12 -7.80
N ASP A 33 26.00 -10.85 -8.55
CA ASP A 33 24.68 -10.41 -9.03
C ASP A 33 23.64 -10.43 -7.90
N ASP A 34 23.72 -11.38 -6.99
CA ASP A 34 22.83 -11.53 -5.83
C ASP A 34 22.83 -10.28 -4.92
N LEU A 35 23.99 -9.68 -4.69
CA LEU A 35 24.11 -8.48 -3.85
C LEU A 35 23.52 -7.23 -4.53
N LEU A 36 23.74 -7.10 -5.83
CA LEU A 36 23.17 -6.00 -6.60
C LEU A 36 21.66 -6.11 -6.68
N GLU A 37 21.15 -7.31 -6.89
CA GLU A 37 19.71 -7.57 -6.90
C GLU A 37 19.07 -7.31 -5.54
N LEU A 38 19.71 -7.75 -4.46
CA LEU A 38 19.25 -7.48 -3.10
C LEU A 38 19.19 -5.99 -2.80
N ARG A 39 20.20 -5.21 -3.24
CA ARG A 39 20.19 -3.75 -3.11
C ARG A 39 19.04 -3.12 -3.87
N LYS A 40 18.80 -3.53 -5.12
CA LYS A 40 17.63 -3.08 -5.90
C LYS A 40 16.30 -3.37 -5.21
N LYS A 41 16.17 -4.56 -4.61
CA LYS A 41 14.97 -4.94 -3.83
C LYS A 41 14.81 -4.07 -2.57
N GLN A 42 15.89 -3.78 -1.87
CA GLN A 42 15.86 -2.86 -0.72
C GLN A 42 15.40 -1.46 -1.12
N GLU A 43 16.00 -0.88 -2.17
CA GLU A 43 15.64 0.44 -2.67
C GLU A 43 14.18 0.50 -3.15
N ALA A 44 13.69 -0.57 -3.80
CA ALA A 44 12.31 -0.67 -4.20
C ALA A 44 11.35 -0.68 -3.00
N GLN A 45 11.71 -1.37 -1.92
CA GLN A 45 10.92 -1.37 -0.67
C GLN A 45 10.95 -0.01 0.04
N GLU A 46 12.07 0.69 0.04
CA GLU A 46 12.16 2.04 0.58
C GLU A 46 11.25 3.01 -0.20
N ARG A 47 11.28 2.95 -1.53
CA ARG A 47 10.38 3.75 -2.38
C ARG A 47 8.92 3.41 -2.14
N ALA A 48 8.58 2.12 -2.06
CA ALA A 48 7.22 1.68 -1.76
C ALA A 48 6.73 2.19 -0.39
N ASN A 49 7.60 2.19 0.63
CA ASN A 49 7.29 2.74 1.95
C ASN A 49 7.01 4.24 1.89
N VAL A 50 7.83 5.01 1.18
CA VAL A 50 7.63 6.46 0.99
C VAL A 50 6.29 6.72 0.28
N LEU A 51 6.01 6.02 -0.81
CA LEU A 51 4.76 6.18 -1.57
C LEU A 51 3.52 5.83 -0.73
N ALA A 52 3.59 4.76 0.06
CA ALA A 52 2.49 4.38 0.94
C ALA A 52 2.27 5.40 2.08
N ASN A 53 3.34 5.97 2.62
CA ASN A 53 3.24 7.04 3.62
C ASN A 53 2.65 8.33 3.03
N ASP A 54 3.03 8.68 1.81
CA ASP A 54 2.45 9.82 1.08
C ASP A 54 0.96 9.61 0.78
N LEU A 55 0.56 8.38 0.44
CA LEU A 55 -0.85 8.03 0.26
C LEU A 55 -1.65 8.31 1.54
N VAL A 56 -1.16 7.87 2.70
CA VAL A 56 -1.82 8.14 3.98
C VAL A 56 -1.94 9.65 4.22
N LYS A 57 -0.81 10.36 4.21
CA LYS A 57 -0.76 11.77 4.62
C LYS A 57 -1.41 12.73 3.63
N ARG A 58 -1.24 12.51 2.32
CA ARG A 58 -1.70 13.47 1.31
C ARG A 58 -3.08 13.17 0.76
N ILE A 59 -3.50 11.92 0.80
CA ILE A 59 -4.78 11.54 0.20
C ILE A 59 -5.81 11.24 1.28
N LEU A 60 -5.52 10.30 2.17
CA LEU A 60 -6.52 9.89 3.16
C LEU A 60 -6.76 10.95 4.23
N ASP A 61 -5.70 11.58 4.75
CA ASP A 61 -5.84 12.65 5.76
C ASP A 61 -6.58 13.86 5.18
N ILE A 62 -6.28 14.27 3.93
CA ILE A 62 -6.99 15.38 3.27
C ILE A 62 -8.45 15.02 3.03
N GLN A 63 -8.75 13.79 2.59
CA GLN A 63 -10.15 13.36 2.41
C GLN A 63 -10.92 13.34 3.72
N MET A 64 -10.33 12.87 4.80
CA MET A 64 -10.94 12.90 6.12
C MET A 64 -11.22 14.34 6.57
N GLN A 65 -10.25 15.24 6.43
CA GLN A 65 -10.41 16.64 6.74
C GLN A 65 -11.56 17.27 5.94
N GLN A 66 -11.64 17.02 4.63
CA GLN A 66 -12.73 17.53 3.79
C GLN A 66 -14.10 17.01 4.24
N LEU A 67 -14.19 15.76 4.67
CA LEU A 67 -15.44 15.20 5.20
C LEU A 67 -15.82 15.85 6.54
N GLU A 68 -14.87 16.08 7.42
CA GLU A 68 -15.06 16.78 8.70
C GLU A 68 -15.55 18.22 8.49
N GLU A 69 -14.89 18.98 7.60
CA GLU A 69 -15.27 20.35 7.25
C GLU A 69 -16.70 20.46 6.66
N ASN A 70 -17.16 19.39 6.00
CA ASN A 70 -18.53 19.31 5.47
C ASN A 70 -19.54 18.70 6.46
N GLY A 71 -19.17 18.47 7.71
CA GLY A 71 -20.05 17.92 8.74
C GLY A 71 -20.40 16.43 8.56
N LEU A 72 -19.59 15.68 7.79
CA LEU A 72 -19.85 14.28 7.44
C LEU A 72 -19.06 13.30 8.32
N SER A 73 -18.55 13.72 9.47
CA SER A 73 -17.74 12.90 10.38
C SER A 73 -18.50 11.72 11.00
N GLU A 74 -19.83 11.80 11.08
CA GLU A 74 -20.68 10.72 11.60
C GLU A 74 -21.09 9.70 10.54
N GLU A 75 -20.87 10.02 9.28
CA GLU A 75 -21.23 9.13 8.17
C GLU A 75 -20.44 7.82 8.17
N PRO A 76 -21.05 6.69 7.81
CA PRO A 76 -20.38 5.40 7.75
C PRO A 76 -19.11 5.45 6.88
N PHE A 77 -19.16 6.17 5.77
CA PHE A 77 -18.04 6.31 4.84
C PHE A 77 -16.82 7.00 5.48
N TYR A 78 -17.02 7.99 6.33
CA TYR A 78 -15.93 8.63 7.08
C TYR A 78 -15.25 7.61 8.02
N LYS A 79 -16.06 6.88 8.80
CA LYS A 79 -15.56 5.85 9.74
C LYS A 79 -14.75 4.78 9.00
N ASP A 80 -15.17 4.44 7.81
CA ASP A 80 -14.51 3.48 6.95
C ASP A 80 -13.16 3.97 6.42
N ILE A 81 -13.08 5.22 5.94
CA ILE A 81 -11.80 5.82 5.53
C ILE A 81 -10.85 5.89 6.71
N LYS A 82 -11.33 6.26 7.90
CA LYS A 82 -10.53 6.31 9.12
C LYS A 82 -9.92 4.95 9.50
N VAL A 83 -10.72 3.88 9.41
CA VAL A 83 -10.24 2.51 9.65
C VAL A 83 -9.17 2.13 8.62
N MET A 84 -9.42 2.35 7.33
CA MET A 84 -8.47 2.06 6.25
C MET A 84 -7.17 2.86 6.43
N ARG A 85 -7.27 4.15 6.72
CA ARG A 85 -6.14 5.03 6.99
C ARG A 85 -5.27 4.47 8.11
N ASN A 86 -5.87 4.09 9.25
CA ASN A 86 -5.15 3.54 10.39
C ASN A 86 -4.50 2.19 10.07
N ASN A 87 -5.15 1.33 9.29
CA ASN A 87 -4.61 0.05 8.88
C ASN A 87 -3.38 0.24 7.97
N ILE A 88 -3.47 1.12 6.97
CA ILE A 88 -2.34 1.41 6.07
C ILE A 88 -1.20 2.08 6.84
N GLU A 89 -1.48 2.99 7.75
CA GLU A 89 -0.46 3.64 8.58
C GLU A 89 0.34 2.61 9.40
N LYS A 90 -0.33 1.63 10.02
CA LYS A 90 0.35 0.54 10.74
C LYS A 90 1.23 -0.30 9.82
N LEU A 91 0.74 -0.63 8.62
CA LEU A 91 1.54 -1.35 7.63
C LEU A 91 2.82 -0.57 7.27
N VAL A 92 2.70 0.74 7.02
CA VAL A 92 3.82 1.60 6.63
C VAL A 92 4.81 1.79 7.76
N THR A 93 4.32 2.11 8.95
CA THR A 93 5.19 2.52 10.07
C THR A 93 5.87 1.35 10.78
N ILE A 94 5.30 0.17 10.70
CA ILE A 94 5.82 -1.03 11.39
C ILE A 94 6.30 -2.06 10.36
N GLU A 95 5.38 -2.68 9.61
CA GLU A 95 5.69 -3.86 8.83
C GLU A 95 6.61 -3.57 7.63
N MET A 96 6.34 -2.51 6.87
CA MET A 96 7.21 -2.12 5.73
C MET A 96 8.59 -1.64 6.20
N LYS A 97 8.67 -0.94 7.33
CA LYS A 97 9.95 -0.58 7.94
C LYS A 97 10.77 -1.79 8.35
N GLU A 98 10.13 -2.79 8.96
CA GLU A 98 10.80 -4.03 9.35
C GLU A 98 11.38 -4.76 8.14
N VAL A 99 10.65 -4.80 7.01
CA VAL A 99 11.16 -5.37 5.76
C VAL A 99 12.41 -4.62 5.27
N VAL A 100 12.40 -3.29 5.28
CA VAL A 100 13.56 -2.49 4.88
C VAL A 100 14.76 -2.77 5.78
N VAL A 101 14.56 -2.86 7.10
CA VAL A 101 15.62 -3.19 8.07
C VAL A 101 16.19 -4.59 7.81
N LEU A 102 15.36 -5.58 7.56
CA LEU A 102 15.80 -6.94 7.23
C LEU A 102 16.63 -6.98 5.95
N LEU A 103 16.15 -6.35 4.86
CA LEU A 103 16.89 -6.33 3.59
C LEU A 103 18.20 -5.56 3.69
N ARG A 104 18.23 -4.44 4.41
CA ARG A 104 19.44 -3.67 4.66
C ARG A 104 20.44 -4.46 5.50
N GLY A 105 19.97 -5.13 6.57
CA GLY A 105 20.80 -5.97 7.42
C GLY A 105 21.35 -7.17 6.68
N ALA A 106 20.61 -7.74 5.73
CA ALA A 106 21.04 -8.88 4.92
C ALA A 106 22.25 -8.55 4.03
N LEU A 107 22.41 -7.30 3.57
CA LEU A 107 23.54 -6.90 2.72
C LEU A 107 24.93 -7.08 3.39
N GLY A 108 25.00 -6.96 4.71
CA GLY A 108 26.23 -7.12 5.47
C GLY A 108 26.48 -8.51 6.06
N LYS A 109 25.64 -9.49 5.75
CA LYS A 109 25.70 -10.85 6.34
C LYS A 109 26.31 -11.87 5.40
N GLU A 110 26.85 -12.95 6.00
CA GLU A 110 27.26 -14.17 5.28
C GLU A 110 26.07 -14.82 4.56
N VAL A 111 26.37 -15.61 3.53
CA VAL A 111 25.40 -16.13 2.56
C VAL A 111 24.20 -16.82 3.22
N ASP A 112 24.43 -17.70 4.20
CA ASP A 112 23.34 -18.45 4.82
C ASP A 112 22.45 -17.57 5.71
N ALA A 113 23.05 -16.68 6.50
CA ALA A 113 22.32 -15.70 7.31
C ALA A 113 21.56 -14.69 6.44
N ARG A 114 22.14 -14.30 5.30
CA ARG A 114 21.51 -13.46 4.29
C ARG A 114 20.27 -14.12 3.70
N ARG A 115 20.36 -15.39 3.31
CA ARG A 115 19.21 -16.15 2.78
C ARG A 115 18.06 -16.20 3.77
N ALA A 116 18.33 -16.45 5.04
CA ALA A 116 17.31 -16.47 6.08
C ALA A 116 16.57 -15.13 6.21
N ASP A 117 17.31 -14.02 6.24
CA ASP A 117 16.70 -12.67 6.32
C ASP A 117 15.90 -12.32 5.07
N VAL A 118 16.40 -12.66 3.88
CA VAL A 118 15.70 -12.43 2.61
C VAL A 118 14.41 -13.22 2.55
N GLU A 119 14.42 -14.49 2.99
CA GLU A 119 13.19 -15.29 3.01
C GLU A 119 12.19 -14.76 4.03
N LYS A 120 12.64 -14.33 5.21
CA LYS A 120 11.79 -13.65 6.19
C LYS A 120 11.17 -12.39 5.60
N ALA A 121 11.96 -11.53 4.97
CA ALA A 121 11.48 -10.32 4.29
C ALA A 121 10.45 -10.66 3.20
N ARG A 122 10.69 -11.71 2.40
CA ARG A 122 9.78 -12.19 1.35
C ARG A 122 8.41 -12.61 1.90
N VAL A 123 8.39 -13.35 3.01
CA VAL A 123 7.16 -13.75 3.69
C VAL A 123 6.39 -12.51 4.17
N MET A 124 7.09 -11.55 4.77
CA MET A 124 6.47 -10.31 5.24
C MET A 124 5.91 -9.48 4.08
N ILE A 125 6.64 -9.34 2.99
CA ILE A 125 6.18 -8.63 1.78
C ILE A 125 4.88 -9.25 1.26
N ARG A 126 4.80 -10.56 1.13
CA ARG A 126 3.57 -11.24 0.71
C ARG A 126 2.38 -10.94 1.63
N LYS A 127 2.61 -10.90 2.93
CA LYS A 127 1.60 -10.55 3.93
C LYS A 127 1.12 -9.11 3.77
N ILE A 128 2.05 -8.17 3.58
CA ILE A 128 1.76 -6.75 3.33
C ILE A 128 0.91 -6.59 2.06
N ILE A 129 1.33 -7.21 0.94
CA ILE A 129 0.60 -7.17 -0.33
C ILE A 129 -0.83 -7.68 -0.14
N LYS A 130 -1.00 -8.82 0.54
CA LYS A 130 -2.34 -9.37 0.81
C LYS A 130 -3.22 -8.40 1.59
N ARG A 131 -2.68 -7.73 2.61
CA ARG A 131 -3.43 -6.73 3.40
C ARG A 131 -3.79 -5.51 2.57
N LEU A 132 -2.85 -4.95 1.80
CA LEU A 132 -3.12 -3.82 0.91
C LEU A 132 -4.18 -4.17 -0.13
N TYR A 133 -4.15 -5.40 -0.65
CA TYR A 133 -5.19 -5.88 -1.57
C TYR A 133 -6.57 -5.92 -0.91
N ILE A 134 -6.67 -6.39 0.34
CA ILE A 134 -7.93 -6.41 1.10
C ILE A 134 -8.45 -4.99 1.30
N GLU A 135 -7.61 -4.06 1.74
CA GLU A 135 -8.01 -2.65 1.92
C GLU A 135 -8.51 -2.02 0.62
N ARG A 136 -7.83 -2.31 -0.51
CA ARG A 136 -8.28 -1.88 -1.83
C ARG A 136 -9.66 -2.44 -2.19
N GLN A 137 -9.89 -3.74 -1.98
CA GLN A 137 -11.19 -4.36 -2.27
C GLN A 137 -12.30 -3.76 -1.41
N ASN A 138 -12.05 -3.56 -0.14
CA ASN A 138 -12.99 -2.92 0.77
C ASN A 138 -13.38 -1.51 0.26
N LEU A 139 -12.39 -0.71 -0.15
CA LEU A 139 -12.63 0.61 -0.71
C LEU A 139 -13.49 0.54 -1.98
N MET A 140 -13.16 -0.34 -2.92
CA MET A 140 -13.90 -0.48 -4.18
C MET A 140 -15.36 -0.90 -3.97
N LEU A 141 -15.61 -1.83 -3.04
CA LEU A 141 -16.99 -2.25 -2.71
C LEU A 141 -17.81 -1.10 -2.13
N ARG A 142 -17.22 -0.28 -1.27
CA ARG A 142 -17.87 0.85 -0.64
C ARG A 142 -18.18 1.98 -1.63
N LEU A 143 -17.28 2.23 -2.57
CA LEU A 143 -17.51 3.17 -3.65
C LEU A 143 -18.70 2.77 -4.50
N LYS A 144 -18.78 1.51 -4.92
CA LYS A 144 -19.92 0.99 -5.66
C LYS A 144 -21.23 1.12 -4.88
N ALA A 145 -21.21 0.83 -3.58
CA ALA A 145 -22.39 1.00 -2.73
C ALA A 145 -22.83 2.46 -2.65
N ALA A 146 -21.89 3.40 -2.53
CA ALA A 146 -22.19 4.83 -2.51
C ALA A 146 -22.76 5.33 -3.85
N GLU A 147 -22.21 4.86 -4.98
CA GLU A 147 -22.73 5.16 -6.32
C GLU A 147 -24.18 4.69 -6.48
N LEU A 148 -24.46 3.43 -6.14
CA LEU A 148 -25.81 2.86 -6.18
C LEU A 148 -26.80 3.62 -5.29
N ALA A 149 -26.38 3.99 -4.08
CA ALA A 149 -27.22 4.78 -3.19
C ALA A 149 -27.49 6.19 -3.75
N ALA A 150 -26.54 6.80 -4.45
CA ALA A 150 -26.73 8.09 -5.11
C ALA A 150 -27.68 7.98 -6.32
N GLU A 151 -27.61 6.90 -7.10
CA GLU A 151 -28.51 6.63 -8.21
C GLU A 151 -29.95 6.41 -7.73
N ILE A 152 -30.13 5.61 -6.68
CA ILE A 152 -31.46 5.38 -6.08
C ILE A 152 -32.09 6.70 -5.63
N ARG A 153 -31.31 7.57 -4.96
CA ARG A 153 -31.81 8.89 -4.54
C ARG A 153 -32.19 9.83 -5.69
N ARG A 154 -31.71 9.62 -6.91
CA ARG A 154 -32.08 10.39 -8.10
C ARG A 154 -33.40 9.93 -8.73
N VAL A 155 -33.79 8.69 -8.46
CA VAL A 155 -34.98 8.08 -9.05
C VAL A 155 -36.21 8.25 -8.15
N ILE A 156 -36.04 8.52 -6.87
CA ILE A 156 -37.09 8.82 -5.90
C ILE A 156 -37.31 10.36 -5.84
#